data_f02124bc067291be2110d4fab8920bcf
#
_entry.id   f02124bc067291be2110d4fab8920bcf
#
_cell.length_a   1.000
_cell.length_b   1.000
_cell.length_c   1.000
_cell.angle_alpha   90.00
_cell.angle_beta   90.00
_cell.angle_gamma   90.00
#
_symmetry.space_group_name_H-M   'P 1'
#
loop_
_entity.id
_entity.type
_entity.pdbx_description
1 polymer ?
#
loop_
_entity_poly.entity_id
_entity_poly.type
_entity_poly.pdbx_seq_one_letter_code
_entity_poly.pdbx_strand_id
1 'polypeptide(L)'
;ASDVYKRQPRYVEAQPYDIQVLTPMRKGSLGVETLNEILQRYLNPADPSRKEHAAGDRIFREGDKVMQIKNNYQLEWEIVSQYGIRIDSGSGVFNGDIGTIRRIREESSTVQVEYDEHRLVEYTFSQLDEIELAYAITIHKSQGSEYPAVLLPLLSGPKMLMNRNLLYTAVTRARKCVTILGSQEVVDGMIENENQYHRYTGLGRRILELESEERVW
;
A
#
# COMPACT_ATOMS: atom_id res chain seq x y z
N ALA A 1 -12.95 13.26 -6.38
CA ALA A 1 -11.81 12.30 -6.36
C ALA A 1 -11.37 11.92 -7.79
N SER A 2 -12.30 11.51 -8.67
CA SER A 2 -11.96 11.10 -10.05
C SER A 2 -11.26 12.19 -10.86
N ASP A 3 -11.59 13.46 -10.63
CA ASP A 3 -11.02 14.60 -11.35
C ASP A 3 -9.55 14.87 -10.94
N VAL A 4 -9.22 14.65 -9.69
CA VAL A 4 -7.85 14.76 -9.17
C VAL A 4 -6.97 13.67 -9.79
N TYR A 5 -7.43 12.43 -9.85
CA TYR A 5 -6.71 11.32 -10.48
C TYR A 5 -6.45 11.56 -11.99
N LYS A 6 -7.34 12.28 -12.67
CA LYS A 6 -7.18 12.58 -14.12
C LYS A 6 -6.27 13.80 -14.36
N ARG A 7 -6.21 14.76 -13.44
CA ARG A 7 -5.45 16.01 -13.61
C ARG A 7 -4.04 15.93 -13.05
N GLN A 8 -3.83 15.27 -11.89
CA GLN A 8 -2.51 15.13 -11.27
C GLN A 8 -1.44 14.54 -12.19
N PRO A 9 -1.70 13.49 -13.01
CA PRO A 9 -0.70 12.95 -13.90
C PRO A 9 -0.03 13.98 -14.79
N ARG A 10 -0.78 15.00 -15.25
CA ARG A 10 -0.25 16.07 -16.12
C ARG A 10 0.69 17.03 -15.41
N TYR A 11 0.48 17.27 -14.09
CA TYR A 11 1.32 18.18 -13.30
C TYR A 11 2.58 17.52 -12.77
N VAL A 12 2.56 16.21 -12.54
CA VAL A 12 3.67 15.47 -11.94
C VAL A 12 4.40 14.55 -12.92
N GLU A 13 4.01 14.56 -14.20
CA GLU A 13 4.56 13.67 -15.24
C GLU A 13 4.55 12.19 -14.80
N ALA A 14 3.46 11.77 -14.18
CA ALA A 14 3.27 10.42 -13.65
C ALA A 14 2.03 9.78 -14.28
N GLN A 15 1.98 8.47 -14.36
CA GLN A 15 0.78 7.76 -14.77
C GLN A 15 -0.25 7.74 -13.63
N PRO A 16 -1.56 7.57 -13.88
CA PRO A 16 -2.56 7.42 -12.82
C PRO A 16 -2.20 6.32 -11.81
N TYR A 17 -1.51 5.30 -12.26
CA TYR A 17 -1.04 4.17 -11.45
C TYR A 17 0.04 4.55 -10.42
N ASP A 18 0.82 5.58 -10.70
CA ASP A 18 1.91 6.06 -9.85
C ASP A 18 1.39 6.94 -8.69
N ILE A 19 0.11 7.32 -8.74
CA ILE A 19 -0.54 8.07 -7.67
C ILE A 19 -0.99 7.09 -6.60
N GLN A 20 -0.60 7.33 -5.36
CA GLN A 20 -0.99 6.50 -4.23
C GLN A 20 -1.99 7.22 -3.33
N VAL A 21 -3.14 6.58 -3.09
CA VAL A 21 -4.06 7.04 -2.05
C VAL A 21 -3.61 6.48 -0.71
N LEU A 22 -3.42 7.34 0.27
CA LEU A 22 -3.04 6.99 1.64
C LEU A 22 -4.17 7.39 2.59
N THR A 23 -4.60 6.48 3.44
CA THR A 23 -5.66 6.74 4.43
C THR A 23 -5.22 6.28 5.82
N PRO A 24 -5.65 6.96 6.89
CA PRO A 24 -5.36 6.53 8.26
C PRO A 24 -6.07 5.25 8.66
N MET A 25 -7.18 4.88 7.97
CA MET A 25 -8.11 3.85 8.43
C MET A 25 -8.21 2.68 7.46
N ARG A 26 -8.48 1.50 8.01
CA ARG A 26 -8.75 0.30 7.21
C ARG A 26 -10.22 0.18 6.83
N LYS A 27 -11.13 0.51 7.74
CA LYS A 27 -12.59 0.41 7.60
C LYS A 27 -13.25 1.79 7.61
N GLY A 28 -14.49 1.85 7.14
CA GLY A 28 -15.29 3.08 7.07
C GLY A 28 -15.32 3.67 5.66
N SER A 29 -16.03 4.78 5.48
CA SER A 29 -16.27 5.41 4.16
C SER A 29 -14.98 5.86 3.44
N LEU A 30 -13.95 6.25 4.19
CA LEU A 30 -12.63 6.59 3.71
C LEU A 30 -11.56 5.54 4.10
N GLY A 31 -12.01 4.34 4.48
CA GLY A 31 -11.12 3.21 4.75
C GLY A 31 -10.57 2.57 3.49
N VAL A 32 -9.45 1.86 3.62
CA VAL A 32 -8.78 1.16 2.53
C VAL A 32 -9.74 0.25 1.75
N GLU A 33 -10.59 -0.50 2.45
CA GLU A 33 -11.50 -1.46 1.83
C GLU A 33 -12.47 -0.76 0.88
N THR A 34 -13.22 0.23 1.38
CA THR A 34 -14.18 1.00 0.57
C THR A 34 -13.51 1.80 -0.55
N LEU A 35 -12.35 2.42 -0.26
CA LEU A 35 -11.64 3.19 -1.27
C LEU A 35 -11.12 2.30 -2.40
N ASN A 36 -10.62 1.11 -2.11
CA ASN A 36 -10.16 0.18 -3.13
C ASN A 36 -11.30 -0.30 -4.04
N GLU A 37 -12.48 -0.61 -3.50
CA GLU A 37 -13.64 -0.97 -4.31
C GLU A 37 -14.07 0.18 -5.25
N ILE A 38 -14.13 1.40 -4.70
CA ILE A 38 -14.50 2.59 -5.48
C ILE A 38 -13.46 2.86 -6.57
N LEU A 39 -12.17 2.85 -6.21
CA LEU A 39 -11.08 3.16 -7.13
C LEU A 39 -10.94 2.09 -8.21
N GLN A 40 -11.06 0.81 -7.88
CA GLN A 40 -11.11 -0.27 -8.86
C GLN A 40 -12.23 -0.05 -9.88
N ARG A 41 -13.44 0.27 -9.41
CA ARG A 41 -14.59 0.52 -10.29
C ARG A 41 -14.36 1.67 -11.28
N TYR A 42 -13.60 2.69 -10.89
CA TYR A 42 -13.33 3.87 -11.74
C TYR A 42 -12.06 3.74 -12.57
N LEU A 43 -11.02 3.09 -12.06
CA LEU A 43 -9.71 3.01 -12.71
C LEU A 43 -9.55 1.73 -13.54
N ASN A 44 -10.17 0.65 -13.09
CA ASN A 44 -10.17 -0.65 -13.75
C ASN A 44 -11.59 -1.26 -13.73
N PRO A 45 -12.57 -0.64 -14.45
CA PRO A 45 -13.94 -1.15 -14.49
C PRO A 45 -13.99 -2.55 -15.08
N ALA A 46 -15.04 -3.30 -14.73
CA ALA A 46 -15.31 -4.61 -15.32
C ALA A 46 -15.43 -4.46 -16.85
N ASP A 47 -14.72 -5.32 -17.57
CA ASP A 47 -14.65 -5.35 -19.03
C ASP A 47 -14.70 -6.81 -19.50
N PRO A 48 -15.60 -7.19 -20.41
CA PRO A 48 -15.71 -8.55 -20.94
C PRO A 48 -14.42 -9.09 -21.58
N SER A 49 -13.51 -8.18 -22.01
CA SER A 49 -12.22 -8.55 -22.58
C SER A 49 -11.15 -8.90 -21.53
N ARG A 50 -11.38 -8.59 -20.27
CA ARG A 50 -10.47 -8.84 -19.15
C ARG A 50 -11.04 -9.90 -18.23
N LYS A 51 -10.19 -10.80 -17.81
CA LYS A 51 -10.58 -11.82 -16.84
C LYS A 51 -10.64 -11.24 -15.44
N GLU A 52 -11.57 -11.76 -14.65
CA GLU A 52 -11.68 -11.46 -13.23
C GLU A 52 -11.87 -12.74 -12.43
N HIS A 53 -11.43 -12.75 -11.18
CA HIS A 53 -11.58 -13.86 -10.26
C HIS A 53 -12.03 -13.37 -8.89
N ALA A 54 -13.06 -14.02 -8.34
CA ALA A 54 -13.57 -13.73 -7.01
C ALA A 54 -12.83 -14.58 -5.96
N ALA A 55 -12.18 -13.93 -5.01
CA ALA A 55 -11.51 -14.56 -3.88
C ALA A 55 -12.10 -14.01 -2.57
N GLY A 56 -13.00 -14.77 -1.95
CA GLY A 56 -13.80 -14.31 -0.80
C GLY A 56 -14.65 -13.10 -1.16
N ASP A 57 -14.52 -12.02 -0.39
CA ASP A 57 -15.27 -10.77 -0.59
C ASP A 57 -14.62 -9.83 -1.63
N ARG A 58 -13.53 -10.26 -2.28
CA ARG A 58 -12.75 -9.44 -3.21
C ARG A 58 -12.87 -9.97 -4.62
N ILE A 59 -12.86 -9.05 -5.58
CA ILE A 59 -12.77 -9.37 -7.01
C ILE A 59 -11.44 -8.82 -7.50
N PHE A 60 -10.59 -9.69 -8.03
CA PHE A 60 -9.36 -9.32 -8.70
C PHE A 60 -9.58 -9.33 -10.21
N ARG A 61 -9.04 -8.33 -10.91
CA ARG A 61 -9.13 -8.18 -12.37
C ARG A 61 -7.75 -8.02 -12.98
N GLU A 62 -7.60 -8.48 -14.19
CA GLU A 62 -6.43 -8.14 -14.99
C GLU A 62 -6.30 -6.61 -15.10
N GLY A 63 -5.12 -6.08 -14.78
CA GLY A 63 -4.85 -4.66 -14.66
C GLY A 63 -4.99 -4.08 -13.26
N ASP A 64 -5.42 -4.82 -12.26
CA ASP A 64 -5.51 -4.32 -10.89
C ASP A 64 -4.14 -4.06 -10.26
N LYS A 65 -4.07 -2.96 -9.52
CA LYS A 65 -2.94 -2.66 -8.63
C LYS A 65 -3.12 -3.44 -7.33
N VAL A 66 -2.13 -4.24 -6.98
CA VAL A 66 -2.15 -5.10 -5.78
C VAL A 66 -0.90 -4.92 -4.94
N MET A 67 -0.96 -5.33 -3.68
CA MET A 67 0.16 -5.33 -2.74
C MET A 67 0.24 -6.69 -2.05
N GLN A 68 1.44 -7.23 -1.94
CA GLN A 68 1.74 -8.35 -1.06
C GLN A 68 1.55 -7.94 0.39
N ILE A 69 0.84 -8.74 1.19
CA ILE A 69 0.52 -8.42 2.59
C ILE A 69 1.16 -9.35 3.61
N LYS A 70 1.87 -10.36 3.13
CA LYS A 70 2.65 -11.32 3.93
C LYS A 70 4.02 -11.49 3.31
N ASN A 71 5.05 -11.76 4.12
CA ASN A 71 6.35 -12.18 3.57
C ASN A 71 6.24 -13.64 3.11
N ASN A 72 6.56 -13.91 1.86
CA ASN A 72 6.65 -15.26 1.33
C ASN A 72 8.01 -15.47 0.67
N TYR A 73 8.94 -16.08 1.41
CA TYR A 73 10.33 -16.32 1.00
C TYR A 73 10.47 -17.43 -0.03
N GLN A 74 9.44 -18.25 -0.20
CA GLN A 74 9.46 -19.41 -1.10
C GLN A 74 8.77 -19.14 -2.44
N LEU A 75 8.05 -17.99 -2.54
CA LEU A 75 7.35 -17.63 -3.75
C LEU A 75 8.36 -17.23 -4.83
N GLU A 76 8.38 -17.99 -5.90
CA GLU A 76 9.33 -17.79 -6.99
C GLU A 76 8.90 -16.63 -7.90
N TRP A 77 9.88 -15.90 -8.41
CA TRP A 77 9.70 -14.90 -9.44
C TRP A 77 10.66 -15.09 -10.59
N GLU A 78 10.24 -14.67 -11.76
CA GLU A 78 11.06 -14.65 -12.96
C GLU A 78 10.98 -13.32 -13.70
N ILE A 79 12.05 -12.98 -14.41
CA ILE A 79 12.08 -11.87 -15.36
C ILE A 79 12.19 -12.48 -16.75
N VAL A 80 11.27 -12.12 -17.63
CA VAL A 80 11.25 -12.62 -19.01
C VAL A 80 11.48 -11.51 -20.02
N SER A 81 12.19 -11.81 -21.11
CA SER A 81 12.34 -10.90 -22.24
C SER A 81 11.01 -10.73 -22.99
N GLN A 82 10.95 -9.74 -23.89
CA GLN A 82 9.82 -9.56 -24.81
C GLN A 82 9.54 -10.78 -25.71
N TYR A 83 10.50 -11.70 -25.82
CA TYR A 83 10.37 -12.96 -26.58
C TYR A 83 9.99 -14.15 -25.68
N GLY A 84 9.67 -13.91 -24.40
CA GLY A 84 9.32 -14.98 -23.46
C GLY A 84 10.51 -15.79 -22.95
N ILE A 85 11.75 -15.36 -23.21
CA ILE A 85 12.95 -16.03 -22.71
C ILE A 85 13.23 -15.54 -21.29
N ARG A 86 13.40 -16.46 -20.36
CA ARG A 86 13.78 -16.17 -18.97
C ARG A 86 15.16 -15.53 -18.91
N ILE A 87 15.24 -14.34 -18.34
CA ILE A 87 16.48 -13.57 -18.18
C ILE A 87 17.06 -13.80 -16.77
N ASP A 88 16.18 -13.75 -15.76
CA ASP A 88 16.57 -13.87 -14.36
C ASP A 88 15.46 -14.55 -13.55
N SER A 89 15.79 -15.01 -12.36
CA SER A 89 14.82 -15.62 -11.45
C SER A 89 15.36 -15.67 -10.02
N GLY A 90 14.45 -15.71 -9.09
CA GLY A 90 14.77 -15.83 -7.67
C GLY A 90 13.54 -16.21 -6.87
N SER A 91 13.62 -16.02 -5.58
CA SER A 91 12.52 -16.27 -4.66
C SER A 91 12.39 -15.14 -3.63
N GLY A 92 11.19 -14.98 -3.11
CA GLY A 92 10.84 -14.00 -2.10
C GLY A 92 10.03 -12.83 -2.66
N VAL A 93 8.83 -12.68 -2.11
CA VAL A 93 7.97 -11.50 -2.28
C VAL A 93 7.58 -11.03 -0.88
N PHE A 94 7.67 -9.72 -0.65
CA PHE A 94 7.64 -9.20 0.70
C PHE A 94 6.42 -8.32 0.96
N ASN A 95 6.00 -8.25 2.21
CA ASN A 95 4.93 -7.37 2.64
C ASN A 95 5.26 -5.91 2.28
N GLY A 96 4.38 -5.30 1.47
CA GLY A 96 4.56 -3.95 0.95
C GLY A 96 4.96 -3.89 -0.53
N ASP A 97 5.41 -5.01 -1.13
CA ASP A 97 5.67 -5.06 -2.57
C ASP A 97 4.38 -4.78 -3.35
N ILE A 98 4.44 -3.80 -4.25
CA ILE A 98 3.29 -3.39 -5.09
C ILE A 98 3.50 -3.91 -6.50
N GLY A 99 2.44 -4.48 -7.07
CA GLY A 99 2.46 -5.02 -8.43
C GLY A 99 1.14 -4.80 -9.17
N THR A 100 1.11 -5.29 -10.39
CA THR A 100 -0.06 -5.26 -11.28
C THR A 100 -0.43 -6.66 -11.71
N ILE A 101 -1.69 -7.02 -11.63
CA ILE A 101 -2.20 -8.29 -12.17
C ILE A 101 -2.09 -8.24 -13.69
N ARG A 102 -1.24 -9.08 -14.24
CA ARG A 102 -1.03 -9.18 -15.70
C ARG A 102 -1.96 -10.16 -16.36
N ARG A 103 -2.21 -11.29 -15.71
CA ARG A 103 -3.03 -12.36 -16.30
C ARG A 103 -3.71 -13.20 -15.22
N ILE A 104 -4.95 -13.60 -15.51
CA ILE A 104 -5.71 -14.59 -14.73
C ILE A 104 -5.96 -15.79 -15.61
N ARG A 105 -5.57 -16.98 -15.17
CA ARG A 105 -5.74 -18.24 -15.90
C ARG A 105 -6.63 -19.16 -15.09
N GLU A 106 -7.88 -19.32 -15.52
CA GLU A 106 -8.83 -20.22 -14.88
C GLU A 106 -8.43 -21.69 -15.06
N GLU A 107 -7.85 -22.05 -16.21
CA GLU A 107 -7.46 -23.41 -16.54
C GLU A 107 -6.37 -23.95 -15.58
N SER A 108 -5.44 -23.11 -15.16
CA SER A 108 -4.38 -23.46 -14.20
C SER A 108 -4.68 -22.98 -12.79
N SER A 109 -5.80 -22.27 -12.59
CA SER A 109 -6.18 -21.65 -11.31
C SER A 109 -5.07 -20.75 -10.75
N THR A 110 -4.52 -19.88 -11.61
CA THR A 110 -3.41 -18.99 -11.26
C THR A 110 -3.65 -17.53 -11.65
N VAL A 111 -3.00 -16.64 -10.88
CA VAL A 111 -2.92 -15.20 -11.14
C VAL A 111 -1.46 -14.80 -11.25
N GLN A 112 -1.11 -14.18 -12.36
CA GLN A 112 0.23 -13.65 -12.58
C GLN A 112 0.27 -12.16 -12.23
N VAL A 113 1.18 -11.79 -11.33
CA VAL A 113 1.42 -10.40 -10.88
C VAL A 113 2.81 -9.97 -11.32
N GLU A 114 2.91 -8.79 -11.90
CA GLU A 114 4.18 -8.13 -12.19
C GLU A 114 4.49 -7.10 -11.11
N TYR A 115 5.59 -7.29 -10.43
CA TYR A 115 6.17 -6.38 -9.44
C TYR A 115 7.24 -5.46 -10.07
N ASP A 116 7.83 -4.60 -9.26
CA ASP A 116 8.95 -3.75 -9.68
C ASP A 116 10.08 -4.59 -10.33
N GLU A 117 10.85 -3.94 -11.21
CA GLU A 117 11.92 -4.58 -12.00
C GLU A 117 11.43 -5.69 -12.94
N HIS A 118 10.13 -5.68 -13.31
CA HIS A 118 9.49 -6.67 -14.17
C HIS A 118 9.52 -8.10 -13.61
N ARG A 119 9.59 -8.28 -12.30
CA ARG A 119 9.49 -9.59 -11.65
C ARG A 119 8.07 -10.13 -11.78
N LEU A 120 7.91 -11.21 -12.51
CA LEU A 120 6.64 -11.93 -12.67
C LEU A 120 6.53 -13.02 -11.61
N VAL A 121 5.44 -13.00 -10.89
CA VAL A 121 5.12 -13.96 -9.83
C VAL A 121 3.80 -14.63 -10.15
N GLU A 122 3.72 -15.95 -10.00
CA GLU A 122 2.49 -16.70 -10.21
C GLU A 122 1.92 -17.17 -8.86
N TYR A 123 0.71 -16.73 -8.56
CA TYR A 123 -0.06 -17.13 -7.38
C TYR A 123 -1.10 -18.17 -7.78
N THR A 124 -1.24 -19.23 -7.02
CA THR A 124 -2.42 -20.07 -7.08
C THR A 124 -3.63 -19.34 -6.48
N PHE A 125 -4.84 -19.71 -6.87
CA PHE A 125 -6.05 -19.09 -6.29
C PHE A 125 -6.14 -19.24 -4.76
N SER A 126 -5.54 -20.28 -4.19
CA SER A 126 -5.45 -20.48 -2.74
C SER A 126 -4.48 -19.51 -2.03
N GLN A 127 -3.56 -18.89 -2.77
CA GLN A 127 -2.59 -17.92 -2.24
C GLN A 127 -3.06 -16.45 -2.40
N LEU A 128 -4.25 -16.20 -2.95
CA LEU A 128 -4.77 -14.85 -3.14
C LEU A 128 -5.08 -14.13 -1.81
N ASP A 129 -5.08 -14.83 -0.68
CA ASP A 129 -5.12 -14.24 0.65
C ASP A 129 -3.82 -13.53 1.04
N GLU A 130 -2.73 -13.72 0.27
CA GLU A 130 -1.46 -13.05 0.45
C GLU A 130 -1.39 -11.67 -0.22
N ILE A 131 -2.35 -11.32 -1.08
CA ILE A 131 -2.40 -10.04 -1.78
C ILE A 131 -3.70 -9.29 -1.50
N GLU A 132 -3.65 -7.97 -1.60
CA GLU A 132 -4.80 -7.06 -1.49
C GLU A 132 -4.76 -6.03 -2.62
N LEU A 133 -5.94 -5.48 -3.00
CA LEU A 133 -5.99 -4.30 -3.87
C LEU A 133 -5.22 -3.14 -3.23
N ALA A 134 -4.46 -2.40 -4.02
CA ALA A 134 -3.53 -1.37 -3.54
C ALA A 134 -3.69 0.01 -4.20
N TYR A 135 -4.85 0.32 -4.75
CA TYR A 135 -5.18 1.69 -5.17
C TYR A 135 -5.14 2.65 -3.98
N ALA A 136 -5.64 2.19 -2.83
CA ALA A 136 -5.52 2.85 -1.54
C ALA A 136 -4.86 1.90 -0.53
N ILE A 137 -3.97 2.43 0.30
CA ILE A 137 -3.31 1.71 1.39
C ILE A 137 -3.32 2.54 2.67
N THR A 138 -3.06 1.91 3.82
CA THR A 138 -2.91 2.69 5.04
C THR A 138 -1.58 3.45 5.03
N ILE A 139 -1.56 4.62 5.69
CA ILE A 139 -0.33 5.40 5.88
C ILE A 139 0.78 4.55 6.52
N HIS A 140 0.44 3.65 7.44
CA HIS A 140 1.42 2.75 8.07
C HIS A 140 2.05 1.77 7.06
N LYS A 141 1.26 1.23 6.14
CA LYS A 141 1.78 0.33 5.09
C LYS A 141 2.63 1.04 4.04
N SER A 142 2.54 2.37 3.94
CA SER A 142 3.38 3.14 3.03
C SER A 142 4.76 3.48 3.59
N GLN A 143 5.05 3.12 4.84
CA GLN A 143 6.36 3.36 5.45
C GLN A 143 7.45 2.59 4.69
N GLY A 144 8.53 3.29 4.36
CA GLY A 144 9.63 2.74 3.55
C GLY A 144 9.45 2.93 2.04
N SER A 145 8.23 3.18 1.55
CA SER A 145 7.95 3.42 0.13
C SER A 145 7.83 4.91 -0.17
N GLU A 146 8.08 5.29 -1.42
CA GLU A 146 7.89 6.65 -1.92
C GLU A 146 7.11 6.62 -3.24
N TYR A 147 6.29 7.64 -3.46
CA TYR A 147 5.40 7.74 -4.62
C TYR A 147 5.58 9.08 -5.32
N PRO A 148 5.49 9.16 -6.66
CA PRO A 148 5.52 10.44 -7.38
C PRO A 148 4.48 11.43 -6.87
N ALA A 149 3.26 10.96 -6.60
CA ALA A 149 2.19 11.75 -6.02
C ALA A 149 1.39 10.97 -4.98
N VAL A 150 0.98 11.67 -3.93
CA VAL A 150 0.17 11.11 -2.84
C VAL A 150 -1.14 11.89 -2.72
N LEU A 151 -2.24 11.15 -2.54
CA LEU A 151 -3.57 11.69 -2.28
C LEU A 151 -4.02 11.28 -0.88
N LEU A 152 -4.34 12.26 -0.03
CA LEU A 152 -4.74 12.06 1.36
C LEU A 152 -6.20 12.49 1.57
N PRO A 153 -7.17 11.56 1.62
CA PRO A 153 -8.54 11.88 2.03
C PRO A 153 -8.62 11.99 3.56
N LEU A 154 -8.77 13.22 4.08
CA LEU A 154 -8.79 13.55 5.52
C LEU A 154 -10.06 14.33 5.87
N LEU A 155 -11.21 13.65 5.96
CA LEU A 155 -12.47 14.29 6.36
C LEU A 155 -12.82 14.08 7.84
N SER A 156 -12.60 12.88 8.36
CA SER A 156 -12.83 12.55 9.77
C SER A 156 -12.12 11.25 10.12
N GLY A 157 -11.85 11.03 11.39
CA GLY A 157 -11.26 9.79 11.87
C GLY A 157 -11.13 9.76 13.39
N PRO A 158 -10.77 8.61 13.95
CA PRO A 158 -10.50 8.48 15.38
C PRO A 158 -9.36 9.43 15.80
N LYS A 159 -9.60 10.26 16.82
CA LYS A 159 -8.60 11.24 17.32
C LYS A 159 -7.23 10.62 17.62
N MET A 160 -7.21 9.35 18.05
CA MET A 160 -5.99 8.60 18.32
C MET A 160 -5.11 8.41 17.06
N LEU A 161 -5.71 8.23 15.89
CA LEU A 161 -4.99 8.06 14.62
C LEU A 161 -4.69 9.40 13.96
N MET A 162 -5.53 10.43 14.21
CA MET A 162 -5.39 11.75 13.59
C MET A 162 -4.40 12.59 14.38
N ASN A 163 -3.11 12.35 14.19
CA ASN A 163 -2.02 13.06 14.88
C ASN A 163 -0.94 13.55 13.91
N ARG A 164 -0.08 14.45 14.41
CA ARG A 164 1.00 15.07 13.64
C ARG A 164 1.94 14.06 13.00
N ASN A 165 2.31 13.01 13.72
CA ASN A 165 3.26 12.01 13.22
C ASN A 165 2.69 11.22 12.04
N LEU A 166 1.39 10.91 12.07
CA LEU A 166 0.74 10.23 10.96
C LEU A 166 0.68 11.13 9.71
N LEU A 167 0.32 12.42 9.90
CA LEU A 167 0.30 13.40 8.82
C LEU A 167 1.70 13.58 8.22
N TYR A 168 2.72 13.74 9.06
CA TYR A 168 4.12 13.82 8.62
C TYR A 168 4.54 12.59 7.82
N THR A 169 4.24 11.39 8.33
CA THR A 169 4.54 10.13 7.63
C THR A 169 3.90 10.11 6.25
N ALA A 170 2.63 10.52 6.14
CA ALA A 170 1.91 10.52 4.87
C ALA A 170 2.48 11.52 3.87
N VAL A 171 2.75 12.75 4.30
CA VAL A 171 3.28 13.82 3.43
C VAL A 171 4.66 13.47 2.90
N THR A 172 5.52 12.89 3.76
CA THR A 172 6.89 12.50 3.38
C THR A 172 6.95 11.28 2.45
N ARG A 173 5.83 10.65 2.13
CA ARG A 173 5.78 9.59 1.09
C ARG A 173 5.74 10.13 -0.33
N ALA A 174 5.46 11.40 -0.52
CA ALA A 174 5.39 12.01 -1.84
C ALA A 174 6.74 12.59 -2.28
N ARG A 175 7.17 12.27 -3.49
CA ARG A 175 8.37 12.83 -4.10
C ARG A 175 8.11 14.20 -4.75
N LYS A 176 6.95 14.37 -5.40
CA LYS A 176 6.65 15.58 -6.21
C LYS A 176 5.42 16.34 -5.74
N CYS A 177 4.35 15.65 -5.35
CA CYS A 177 3.07 16.28 -5.07
C CYS A 177 2.28 15.56 -3.97
N VAL A 178 1.72 16.35 -3.05
CA VAL A 178 0.71 15.88 -2.09
C VAL A 178 -0.58 16.65 -2.35
N THR A 179 -1.69 15.91 -2.44
CA THR A 179 -3.03 16.51 -2.48
C THR A 179 -3.81 16.04 -1.27
N ILE A 180 -4.22 16.95 -0.42
CA ILE A 180 -5.09 16.69 0.73
C ILE A 180 -6.52 17.01 0.32
N LEU A 181 -7.42 16.03 0.47
CA LEU A 181 -8.87 16.18 0.26
C LEU A 181 -9.55 16.11 1.62
N GLY A 182 -9.96 17.23 2.16
CA GLY A 182 -10.57 17.27 3.48
C GLY A 182 -10.89 18.66 3.97
N SER A 183 -11.19 18.78 5.27
CA SER A 183 -11.40 20.05 5.90
C SER A 183 -10.10 20.59 6.50
N GLN A 184 -9.89 21.89 6.42
CA GLN A 184 -8.75 22.57 7.03
C GLN A 184 -8.69 22.30 8.53
N GLU A 185 -9.84 22.30 9.20
CA GLU A 185 -9.94 22.03 10.65
C GLU A 185 -9.38 20.67 11.05
N VAL A 186 -9.58 19.65 10.20
CA VAL A 186 -9.03 18.31 10.46
C VAL A 186 -7.52 18.30 10.33
N VAL A 187 -6.99 18.98 9.33
CA VAL A 187 -5.54 19.10 9.12
C VAL A 187 -4.90 19.87 10.25
N ASP A 188 -5.47 21.01 10.64
CA ASP A 188 -4.97 21.83 11.75
C ASP A 188 -5.02 21.05 13.06
N GLY A 189 -6.12 20.34 13.32
CA GLY A 189 -6.24 19.46 14.48
C GLY A 189 -5.20 18.32 14.51
N MET A 190 -4.79 17.79 13.35
CA MET A 190 -3.70 16.81 13.28
C MET A 190 -2.34 17.46 13.57
N ILE A 191 -2.11 18.68 13.10
CA ILE A 191 -0.87 19.41 13.34
C ILE A 191 -0.72 19.74 14.83
N GLU A 192 -1.80 20.10 15.51
CA GLU A 192 -1.82 20.42 16.94
C GLU A 192 -1.76 19.17 17.83
N ASN A 193 -2.19 18.02 17.31
CA ASN A 193 -2.22 16.77 18.07
C ASN A 193 -0.83 16.13 18.14
N GLU A 194 -0.07 16.46 19.17
CA GLU A 194 1.26 15.89 19.48
C GLU A 194 1.19 14.60 20.33
N ASN A 195 0.01 14.08 20.61
CA ASN A 195 -0.14 12.90 21.47
C ASN A 195 0.69 11.72 20.95
N GLN A 196 1.86 11.58 21.53
CA GLN A 196 2.71 10.40 21.36
C GLN A 196 2.34 9.39 22.44
N TYR A 197 2.08 8.17 22.04
CA TYR A 197 2.04 7.08 23.03
C TYR A 197 3.42 6.92 23.63
N HIS A 198 3.58 7.37 24.88
CA HIS A 198 4.76 7.03 25.66
C HIS A 198 4.79 5.50 25.83
N ARG A 199 5.69 4.87 25.11
CA ARG A 199 5.97 3.45 25.38
C ARG A 199 6.68 3.39 26.72
N TYR A 200 6.01 2.90 27.74
CA TYR A 200 6.62 2.56 29.02
C TYR A 200 7.53 1.33 28.79
N THR A 201 8.76 1.57 28.36
CA THR A 201 9.76 0.53 28.26
C THR A 201 10.53 0.47 29.58
N GLY A 202 10.71 -0.72 30.14
CA GLY A 202 11.57 -0.92 31.31
C GLY A 202 13.06 -0.81 31.01
N LEU A 203 13.45 -0.44 29.77
CA LEU A 203 14.85 -0.42 29.32
C LEU A 203 15.70 0.57 30.14
N GLY A 204 15.23 1.80 30.34
CA GLY A 204 15.97 2.80 31.12
C GLY A 204 16.21 2.35 32.55
N ARG A 205 15.22 1.71 33.19
CA ARG A 205 15.35 1.14 34.55
C ARG A 205 16.36 -0.01 34.57
N ARG A 206 16.33 -0.91 33.61
CA ARG A 206 17.29 -2.01 33.49
C ARG A 206 18.71 -1.55 33.26
N ILE A 207 18.93 -0.51 32.44
CA ILE A 207 20.25 0.08 32.25
C ILE A 207 20.78 0.62 33.58
N LEU A 208 19.97 1.37 34.33
CA LEU A 208 20.37 1.89 35.66
C LEU A 208 20.64 0.79 36.66
N GLU A 209 19.88 -0.28 36.65
CA GLU A 209 20.11 -1.48 37.52
C GLU A 209 21.48 -2.12 37.18
N LEU A 210 21.81 -2.33 35.90
CA LEU A 210 23.08 -2.89 35.46
C LEU A 210 24.28 -1.98 35.83
N GLU A 211 24.17 -0.66 35.59
CA GLU A 211 25.21 0.29 35.97
C GLU A 211 25.44 0.35 37.50
N SER A 212 24.42 0.08 38.31
CA SER A 212 24.56 0.02 39.77
C SER A 212 25.23 -1.27 40.23
N GLU A 213 25.03 -2.38 39.53
CA GLU A 213 25.69 -3.67 39.85
C GLU A 213 27.19 -3.65 39.47
N GLU A 214 27.57 -2.98 38.36
CA GLU A 214 28.98 -2.85 37.99
C GLU A 214 29.82 -1.94 38.92
N ARG A 215 29.18 -1.06 39.71
CA ARG A 215 29.89 -0.21 40.70
C ARG A 215 30.17 -0.86 42.05
N VAL A 216 29.81 -2.12 42.23
CA VAL A 216 29.98 -2.85 43.50
C VAL A 216 31.22 -3.75 43.50
N TRP A 217 32.11 -3.67 42.47
CA TRP A 217 33.39 -4.38 42.40
C TRP A 217 34.57 -3.44 42.35
#